data_2b1f69c6afa53b37ab0248e3e0811228
#
_entry.id   2b1f69c6afa53b37ab0248e3e0811228
#
_cell.length_a   1.000
_cell.length_b   1.000
_cell.length_c   1.000
_cell.angle_alpha   90.00
_cell.angle_beta   90.00
_cell.angle_gamma   90.00
#
_symmetry.space_group_name_H-M   'P 1'
#
loop_
_entity.id
_entity.type
_entity.pdbx_description
1 polymer ?
#
loop_
_entity_poly.entity_id
_entity_poly.type
_entity_poly.pdbx_seq_one_letter_code
_entity_poly.pdbx_strand_id
1 'polypeptide(L)'
;MKTIFAENWTKLVICAVVAMGLSVSAAASCGDSLAAMASGKPFVSSAVAKQLTAASITNRPANSSIVGMWYVQFLVGGQPIQEAFQNWNLGGTEVHNPNVDPRTSAICLGTWVKTPSGAIKLAHRVWSYDTDGNFQGTFHLSETIYLNHNGNAQTGGFTLDIYDASGNFVTEITGDVTGQRIQVE
;
A
#
# COMPACT_ATOMS: atom_id res chain seq x y z
N MET A 1 -46.12 38.65 -57.77
CA MET A 1 -45.21 37.75 -58.48
C MET A 1 -43.81 37.90 -57.91
N LYS A 2 -43.38 37.09 -57.00
CA LYS A 2 -42.00 36.72 -56.65
C LYS A 2 -42.04 35.87 -55.40
N THR A 3 -41.86 34.61 -55.60
CA THR A 3 -41.68 33.57 -54.55
C THR A 3 -40.33 33.78 -53.90
N ILE A 4 -40.31 33.92 -52.60
CA ILE A 4 -39.08 33.92 -51.81
C ILE A 4 -39.00 32.59 -51.11
N PHE A 5 -38.06 31.76 -51.54
CA PHE A 5 -37.65 30.54 -50.86
C PHE A 5 -36.93 30.91 -49.56
N ALA A 6 -37.47 30.50 -48.44
CA ALA A 6 -36.78 30.54 -47.15
C ALA A 6 -36.01 29.23 -46.97
N GLU A 7 -34.70 29.26 -47.13
CA GLU A 7 -33.85 28.19 -46.76
C GLU A 7 -33.65 28.16 -45.21
N ASN A 8 -34.26 27.15 -44.58
CA ASN A 8 -33.97 26.82 -43.20
C ASN A 8 -32.63 26.10 -43.10
N TRP A 9 -31.57 26.84 -42.82
CA TRP A 9 -30.31 26.25 -42.40
C TRP A 9 -30.38 25.91 -40.91
N THR A 10 -30.73 24.67 -40.66
CA THR A 10 -30.60 24.05 -39.33
C THR A 10 -29.12 23.95 -39.02
N LYS A 11 -28.63 24.85 -38.16
CA LYS A 11 -27.28 24.79 -37.63
C LYS A 11 -27.20 23.60 -36.68
N LEU A 12 -26.63 22.51 -37.20
CA LEU A 12 -26.23 21.36 -36.39
C LEU A 12 -25.02 21.81 -35.55
N VAL A 13 -25.30 22.19 -34.30
CA VAL A 13 -24.23 22.40 -33.30
C VAL A 13 -23.78 21.03 -32.85
N ILE A 14 -22.73 20.55 -33.46
CA ILE A 14 -22.02 19.38 -32.95
C ILE A 14 -21.27 19.82 -31.69
N CYS A 15 -21.88 19.58 -30.53
CA CYS A 15 -21.15 19.58 -29.27
C CYS A 15 -20.15 18.42 -29.28
N ALA A 16 -18.93 18.68 -29.75
CA ALA A 16 -17.79 17.84 -29.47
C ALA A 16 -17.52 17.94 -27.97
N VAL A 17 -18.08 17.03 -27.21
CA VAL A 17 -17.65 16.76 -25.83
C VAL A 17 -16.24 16.17 -25.95
N VAL A 18 -15.23 17.03 -25.87
CA VAL A 18 -13.87 16.60 -25.62
C VAL A 18 -13.88 16.06 -24.19
N ALA A 19 -14.09 14.77 -24.07
CA ALA A 19 -13.78 14.02 -22.86
C ALA A 19 -12.23 14.11 -22.73
N MET A 20 -11.74 15.17 -22.06
CA MET A 20 -10.42 15.17 -21.49
C MET A 20 -10.45 14.06 -20.43
N GLY A 21 -10.05 12.87 -20.86
CA GLY A 21 -9.66 11.80 -19.96
C GLY A 21 -8.50 12.32 -19.13
N LEU A 22 -8.78 12.87 -17.97
CA LEU A 22 -7.79 13.00 -16.91
C LEU A 22 -7.40 11.58 -16.56
N SER A 23 -6.38 11.08 -17.25
CA SER A 23 -5.61 9.93 -16.79
C SER A 23 -4.93 10.39 -15.51
N VAL A 24 -5.63 10.22 -14.38
CA VAL A 24 -5.00 10.28 -13.07
C VAL A 24 -4.04 9.12 -13.07
N SER A 25 -2.78 9.41 -13.37
CA SER A 25 -1.69 8.47 -13.14
C SER A 25 -1.67 8.23 -11.64
N ALA A 26 -2.19 7.09 -11.22
CA ALA A 26 -2.13 6.67 -9.82
C ALA A 26 -0.64 6.44 -9.50
N ALA A 27 -0.03 7.46 -8.95
CA ALA A 27 1.31 7.39 -8.39
C ALA A 27 1.23 6.57 -7.11
N ALA A 28 1.91 5.44 -7.04
CA ALA A 28 1.89 4.56 -5.89
C ALA A 28 3.11 4.82 -5.01
N SER A 29 2.88 5.34 -3.80
CA SER A 29 3.85 5.36 -2.70
C SER A 29 3.57 4.22 -1.71
N CYS A 30 4.33 4.10 -0.63
CA CYS A 30 4.04 3.13 0.44
C CYS A 30 2.58 3.15 0.92
N GLY A 31 1.89 4.26 0.76
CA GLY A 31 0.49 4.42 1.10
C GLY A 31 -0.45 4.57 -0.09
N ASP A 32 0.05 4.93 -1.29
CA ASP A 32 -0.82 5.21 -2.45
C ASP A 32 -1.48 3.97 -3.02
N SER A 33 -0.83 2.81 -2.96
CA SER A 33 -1.49 1.55 -3.29
C SER A 33 -2.66 1.30 -2.34
N LEU A 34 -2.53 1.65 -1.07
CA LEU A 34 -3.59 1.59 -0.07
C LEU A 34 -4.66 2.65 -0.33
N ALA A 35 -4.28 3.87 -0.69
CA ALA A 35 -5.20 4.96 -1.03
C ALA A 35 -5.89 4.74 -2.39
N ALA A 36 -5.18 4.23 -3.41
CA ALA A 36 -5.76 3.90 -4.71
C ALA A 36 -6.77 2.76 -4.62
N MET A 37 -6.69 1.93 -3.60
CA MET A 37 -7.60 0.81 -3.38
C MET A 37 -8.85 1.15 -2.60
N ALA A 38 -8.88 2.24 -1.87
CA ALA A 38 -10.13 2.87 -1.49
C ALA A 38 -10.99 3.16 -2.74
N SER A 39 -10.38 3.14 -3.93
CA SER A 39 -11.03 3.23 -5.25
C SER A 39 -11.30 1.88 -5.94
N GLY A 40 -11.05 0.73 -5.31
CA GLY A 40 -11.51 -0.60 -5.74
C GLY A 40 -10.63 -1.35 -6.74
N LYS A 41 -9.34 -1.04 -6.88
CA LYS A 41 -8.44 -1.77 -7.79
C LYS A 41 -7.36 -2.54 -7.02
N PRO A 42 -7.37 -3.89 -6.99
CA PRO A 42 -6.33 -4.68 -6.34
C PRO A 42 -4.99 -4.59 -7.09
N PHE A 43 -3.91 -4.43 -6.33
CA PHE A 43 -2.54 -4.32 -6.85
C PHE A 43 -1.63 -5.42 -6.26
N VAL A 44 -1.98 -6.68 -6.48
CA VAL A 44 -1.22 -7.80 -5.93
C VAL A 44 -0.78 -8.77 -7.01
N SER A 45 0.52 -9.08 -7.04
CA SER A 45 1.08 -10.13 -7.88
C SER A 45 0.96 -11.49 -7.18
N SER A 46 0.01 -12.31 -7.63
CA SER A 46 -0.14 -13.69 -7.13
C SER A 46 1.09 -14.59 -7.36
N ALA A 47 2.06 -14.14 -8.15
CA ALA A 47 3.28 -14.88 -8.47
C ALA A 47 4.26 -14.95 -7.29
N VAL A 48 4.43 -13.85 -6.55
CA VAL A 48 5.35 -13.77 -5.39
C VAL A 48 4.80 -14.61 -4.23
N ALA A 49 3.50 -14.54 -3.97
CA ALA A 49 2.86 -15.34 -2.92
C ALA A 49 3.06 -16.85 -3.12
N LYS A 50 3.04 -17.33 -4.36
CA LYS A 50 3.26 -18.76 -4.67
C LYS A 50 4.70 -19.23 -4.43
N GLN A 51 5.69 -18.38 -4.65
CA GLN A 51 7.10 -18.73 -4.43
C GLN A 51 7.44 -18.84 -2.94
N LEU A 52 6.82 -18.01 -2.11
CA LEU A 52 7.15 -17.93 -0.67
C LEU A 52 6.40 -18.97 0.18
N THR A 53 5.25 -19.49 -0.28
CA THR A 53 4.55 -20.59 0.40
C THR A 53 5.26 -21.93 0.26
N ALA A 54 6.20 -22.06 -0.68
CA ALA A 54 7.00 -23.27 -0.88
C ALA A 54 8.28 -23.32 -0.02
N ALA A 55 8.68 -22.21 0.60
CA ALA A 55 9.87 -22.16 1.46
C ALA A 55 9.59 -22.91 2.77
N SER A 56 10.27 -24.02 2.94
CA SER A 56 10.10 -24.94 4.06
C SER A 56 10.29 -24.28 5.42
N ILE A 57 9.31 -24.49 6.29
CA ILE A 57 9.34 -24.12 7.69
C ILE A 57 10.36 -25.02 8.40
N THR A 58 11.59 -24.54 8.55
CA THR A 58 12.57 -25.20 9.41
C THR A 58 12.34 -24.78 10.86
N ASN A 59 12.46 -25.76 11.77
CA ASN A 59 12.16 -25.63 13.20
C ASN A 59 12.94 -24.46 13.86
N ARG A 60 12.26 -23.36 14.10
CA ARG A 60 12.77 -22.27 14.93
C ARG A 60 12.19 -22.37 16.35
N PRO A 61 12.95 -22.06 17.41
CA PRO A 61 12.44 -22.17 18.80
C PRO A 61 11.20 -21.30 19.04
N ALA A 62 10.32 -21.76 19.92
CA ALA A 62 9.04 -21.13 20.28
C ALA A 62 9.12 -19.68 20.84
N ASN A 63 10.30 -19.13 21.05
CA ASN A 63 10.56 -17.75 21.49
C ASN A 63 11.16 -16.89 20.37
N SER A 64 10.78 -17.12 19.14
CA SER A 64 11.31 -16.38 18.00
C SER A 64 11.00 -14.89 18.10
N SER A 65 12.06 -14.09 17.94
CA SER A 65 11.94 -12.65 17.75
C SER A 65 11.31 -12.35 16.38
N ILE A 66 10.66 -11.18 16.24
CA ILE A 66 10.24 -10.66 14.94
C ILE A 66 11.44 -10.38 14.02
N VAL A 67 12.63 -10.18 14.58
CA VAL A 67 13.86 -9.82 13.86
C VAL A 67 14.14 -10.76 12.71
N GLY A 68 14.41 -10.17 11.54
CA GLY A 68 14.66 -10.86 10.28
C GLY A 68 13.78 -10.34 9.14
N MET A 69 13.84 -11.02 8.01
CA MET A 69 13.16 -10.63 6.79
C MET A 69 11.83 -11.38 6.64
N TRP A 70 10.81 -10.65 6.19
CA TRP A 70 9.44 -11.14 6.04
C TRP A 70 8.86 -10.71 4.70
N TYR A 71 8.06 -11.58 4.11
CA TYR A 71 7.09 -11.20 3.10
C TYR A 71 5.75 -10.96 3.79
N VAL A 72 5.13 -9.81 3.51
CA VAL A 72 3.87 -9.41 4.12
C VAL A 72 2.83 -9.00 3.09
N GLN A 73 1.57 -9.17 3.45
CA GLN A 73 0.42 -8.70 2.69
C GLN A 73 -0.50 -7.88 3.60
N PHE A 74 -0.92 -6.75 3.08
CA PHE A 74 -1.94 -5.89 3.71
C PHE A 74 -3.29 -6.16 3.05
N LEU A 75 -4.33 -6.32 3.85
CA LEU A 75 -5.66 -6.69 3.39
C LEU A 75 -6.69 -5.68 3.90
N VAL A 76 -7.61 -5.26 3.03
CA VAL A 76 -8.80 -4.47 3.38
C VAL A 76 -10.04 -5.25 2.96
N GLY A 77 -10.94 -5.48 3.89
CA GLY A 77 -12.11 -6.32 3.63
C GLY A 77 -11.76 -7.75 3.20
N GLY A 78 -10.61 -8.26 3.66
CA GLY A 78 -10.11 -9.59 3.29
C GLY A 78 -9.46 -9.67 1.90
N GLN A 79 -9.38 -8.56 1.16
CA GLN A 79 -8.73 -8.52 -0.15
C GLN A 79 -7.32 -7.94 0.00
N PRO A 80 -6.29 -8.62 -0.55
CA PRO A 80 -4.93 -8.12 -0.51
C PRO A 80 -4.81 -6.84 -1.36
N ILE A 81 -4.21 -5.83 -0.76
CA ILE A 81 -4.11 -4.50 -1.33
C ILE A 81 -2.65 -4.09 -1.58
N GLN A 82 -1.73 -4.59 -0.80
CA GLN A 82 -0.30 -4.35 -0.95
C GLN A 82 0.48 -5.57 -0.51
N GLU A 83 1.61 -5.79 -1.15
CA GLU A 83 2.66 -6.74 -0.76
C GLU A 83 3.94 -5.98 -0.43
N ALA A 84 4.74 -6.52 0.48
CA ALA A 84 6.02 -5.92 0.80
C ALA A 84 7.02 -6.92 1.38
N PHE A 85 8.29 -6.54 1.33
CA PHE A 85 9.32 -7.11 2.16
C PHE A 85 9.55 -6.21 3.38
N GLN A 86 9.46 -6.77 4.57
CA GLN A 86 9.80 -6.09 5.82
C GLN A 86 11.07 -6.68 6.40
N ASN A 87 12.03 -5.83 6.75
CA ASN A 87 13.24 -6.23 7.44
C ASN A 87 13.27 -5.61 8.85
N TRP A 88 13.03 -6.45 9.85
CA TRP A 88 12.98 -6.06 11.26
C TRP A 88 14.36 -6.19 11.88
N ASN A 89 14.93 -5.09 12.33
CA ASN A 89 16.29 -5.05 12.88
C ASN A 89 16.29 -5.15 14.40
N LEU A 90 17.31 -5.81 14.94
CA LEU A 90 17.60 -5.78 16.37
C LEU A 90 17.89 -4.32 16.77
N GLY A 91 17.20 -3.83 17.81
CA GLY A 91 17.32 -2.43 18.24
C GLY A 91 16.11 -1.58 17.93
N GLY A 92 15.05 -2.16 17.34
CA GLY A 92 13.74 -1.51 17.25
C GLY A 92 13.52 -0.66 15.99
N THR A 93 14.33 -0.84 14.94
CA THR A 93 14.08 -0.24 13.63
C THR A 93 13.57 -1.26 12.63
N GLU A 94 12.85 -0.80 11.63
CA GLU A 94 12.32 -1.63 10.56
C GLU A 94 12.43 -0.90 9.23
N VAL A 95 12.64 -1.65 8.16
CA VAL A 95 12.64 -1.18 6.78
C VAL A 95 11.58 -1.95 6.01
N HIS A 96 10.68 -1.21 5.37
CA HIS A 96 9.60 -1.76 4.56
C HIS A 96 9.83 -1.38 3.09
N ASN A 97 9.84 -2.39 2.23
CA ASN A 97 9.96 -2.25 0.79
C ASN A 97 8.69 -2.77 0.11
N PRO A 98 7.72 -1.90 -0.16
CA PRO A 98 6.45 -2.28 -0.78
C PRO A 98 6.61 -2.53 -2.28
N ASN A 99 5.71 -3.32 -2.83
CA ASN A 99 5.56 -3.55 -4.26
C ASN A 99 4.85 -2.37 -4.93
N VAL A 100 5.53 -1.24 -5.03
CA VAL A 100 5.03 0.01 -5.63
C VAL A 100 6.05 0.60 -6.60
N ASP A 101 5.65 1.59 -7.39
CA ASP A 101 6.57 2.29 -8.28
C ASP A 101 7.69 2.98 -7.47
N PRO A 102 8.97 2.65 -7.71
CA PRO A 102 10.08 3.19 -6.92
C PRO A 102 10.25 4.71 -7.01
N ARG A 103 9.65 5.36 -8.00
CA ARG A 103 9.66 6.83 -8.12
C ARG A 103 8.80 7.52 -7.07
N THR A 104 7.89 6.79 -6.42
CA THR A 104 6.89 7.34 -5.50
C THR A 104 7.20 7.08 -4.03
N SER A 105 8.43 6.71 -3.70
CA SER A 105 8.88 6.38 -2.33
C SER A 105 8.81 4.89 -2.00
N ALA A 106 9.73 4.12 -2.57
CA ALA A 106 9.74 2.65 -2.47
C ALA A 106 10.24 2.09 -1.14
N ILE A 107 10.71 2.93 -0.23
CA ILE A 107 11.23 2.50 1.07
C ILE A 107 10.61 3.31 2.19
N CYS A 108 10.00 2.61 3.14
CA CYS A 108 9.45 3.19 4.36
C CYS A 108 10.36 2.81 5.54
N LEU A 109 10.47 3.71 6.49
CA LEU A 109 11.27 3.51 7.69
C LEU A 109 10.37 3.49 8.91
N GLY A 110 10.56 2.50 9.77
CA GLY A 110 9.77 2.30 10.96
C GLY A 110 10.58 2.10 12.22
N THR A 111 9.89 2.30 13.34
CA THR A 111 10.36 1.92 14.67
C THR A 111 9.38 0.95 15.30
N TRP A 112 9.88 -0.03 16.03
CA TRP A 112 9.04 -1.04 16.65
C TRP A 112 9.43 -1.35 18.08
N VAL A 113 8.47 -1.90 18.82
CA VAL A 113 8.66 -2.36 20.19
C VAL A 113 7.80 -3.61 20.44
N LYS A 114 8.32 -4.57 21.20
CA LYS A 114 7.55 -5.68 21.73
C LYS A 114 6.94 -5.27 23.07
N THR A 115 5.62 -5.38 23.18
CA THR A 115 4.90 -5.08 24.43
C THR A 115 5.03 -6.22 25.46
N PRO A 116 4.76 -5.98 26.75
CA PRO A 116 4.72 -7.05 27.75
C PRO A 116 3.71 -8.16 27.45
N SER A 117 2.62 -7.85 26.73
CA SER A 117 1.62 -8.82 26.27
C SER A 117 2.07 -9.69 25.09
N GLY A 118 3.27 -9.43 24.55
CA GLY A 118 3.81 -10.16 23.40
C GLY A 118 3.45 -9.59 22.04
N ALA A 119 2.57 -8.58 21.97
CA ALA A 119 2.29 -7.87 20.74
C ALA A 119 3.50 -7.06 20.30
N ILE A 120 3.69 -6.94 18.99
CA ILE A 120 4.71 -6.10 18.37
C ILE A 120 3.99 -4.89 17.77
N LYS A 121 4.38 -3.70 18.19
CA LYS A 121 3.86 -2.44 17.65
C LYS A 121 4.89 -1.81 16.76
N LEU A 122 4.48 -1.39 15.58
CA LEU A 122 5.28 -0.71 14.57
C LEU A 122 4.66 0.64 14.24
N ALA A 123 5.50 1.63 13.99
CA ALA A 123 5.10 2.93 13.45
C ALA A 123 6.04 3.32 12.31
N HIS A 124 5.48 3.51 11.12
CA HIS A 124 6.17 4.07 9.96
C HIS A 124 5.89 5.56 9.79
N ARG A 125 6.83 6.24 9.14
CA ARG A 125 6.66 7.59 8.60
C ARG A 125 7.21 7.60 7.19
N VAL A 126 6.40 8.04 6.25
CA VAL A 126 6.68 7.91 4.82
C VAL A 126 6.41 9.22 4.12
N TRP A 127 7.34 9.63 3.25
CA TRP A 127 7.14 10.72 2.30
C TRP A 127 6.44 10.16 1.06
N SER A 128 5.43 10.86 0.55
CA SER A 128 4.71 10.52 -0.67
C SER A 128 5.00 11.49 -1.79
N TYR A 129 5.30 10.95 -2.96
CA TYR A 129 5.56 11.72 -4.18
C TYR A 129 4.75 11.13 -5.34
N ASP A 130 4.43 11.93 -6.35
CA ASP A 130 3.93 11.42 -7.62
C ASP A 130 5.07 10.92 -8.52
N THR A 131 4.72 10.36 -9.68
CA THR A 131 5.71 9.84 -10.64
C THR A 131 6.57 10.91 -11.30
N ASP A 132 6.20 12.18 -11.16
CA ASP A 132 6.94 13.33 -11.65
C ASP A 132 7.84 13.93 -10.56
N GLY A 133 7.80 13.37 -9.34
CA GLY A 133 8.61 13.78 -8.20
C GLY A 133 8.03 14.92 -7.38
N ASN A 134 6.76 15.29 -7.56
CA ASN A 134 6.11 16.31 -6.74
C ASN A 134 5.68 15.71 -5.41
N PHE A 135 5.93 16.42 -4.33
CA PHE A 135 5.53 16.02 -2.99
C PHE A 135 4.00 16.03 -2.84
N GLN A 136 3.45 14.89 -2.42
CA GLN A 136 2.00 14.70 -2.23
C GLN A 136 1.58 14.74 -0.76
N GLY A 137 2.51 14.52 0.16
CA GLY A 137 2.22 14.50 1.59
C GLY A 137 2.95 13.41 2.35
N THR A 138 2.36 12.94 3.43
CA THR A 138 2.95 11.88 4.27
C THR A 138 1.92 10.80 4.62
N PHE A 139 2.44 9.59 4.89
CA PHE A 139 1.67 8.50 5.46
C PHE A 139 2.20 8.12 6.82
N HIS A 140 1.30 7.82 7.75
CA HIS A 140 1.61 7.28 9.05
C HIS A 140 0.97 5.88 9.15
N LEU A 141 1.76 4.85 8.97
CA LEU A 141 1.31 3.47 9.12
C LEU A 141 1.64 3.00 10.54
N SER A 142 0.64 2.46 11.21
CA SER A 142 0.78 1.80 12.51
C SER A 142 0.34 0.35 12.39
N GLU A 143 1.12 -0.58 12.95
CA GLU A 143 0.77 -2.00 12.96
C GLU A 143 0.78 -2.55 14.39
N THR A 144 -0.10 -3.51 14.64
CA THR A 144 -0.06 -4.35 15.86
C THR A 144 -0.07 -5.81 15.42
N ILE A 145 1.03 -6.50 15.66
CA ILE A 145 1.35 -7.82 15.10
C ILE A 145 1.57 -8.84 16.19
N TYR A 146 1.20 -10.08 15.91
CA TYR A 146 1.46 -11.26 16.73
C TYR A 146 2.15 -12.33 15.90
N LEU A 147 3.17 -12.95 16.47
CA LEU A 147 3.81 -14.12 15.87
C LEU A 147 3.03 -15.38 16.22
N ASN A 148 2.97 -16.31 15.28
CA ASN A 148 2.50 -17.66 15.59
C ASN A 148 3.49 -18.39 16.52
N HIS A 149 3.10 -19.57 17.01
CA HIS A 149 3.91 -20.36 17.96
C HIS A 149 5.32 -20.65 17.46
N ASN A 150 5.47 -20.90 16.15
CA ASN A 150 6.77 -21.26 15.54
C ASN A 150 7.60 -20.02 15.16
N GLY A 151 7.05 -18.82 15.25
CA GLY A 151 7.71 -17.57 14.86
C GLY A 151 8.00 -17.42 13.36
N ASN A 152 7.32 -18.19 12.51
CA ASN A 152 7.50 -18.18 11.06
C ASN A 152 6.36 -17.49 10.31
N ALA A 153 5.25 -17.23 10.99
CA ALA A 153 4.14 -16.44 10.48
C ALA A 153 3.78 -15.33 11.44
N GLN A 154 3.29 -14.24 10.90
CA GLN A 154 2.75 -13.10 11.64
C GLN A 154 1.36 -12.75 11.15
N THR A 155 0.53 -12.26 12.07
CA THR A 155 -0.80 -11.73 11.76
C THR A 155 -1.07 -10.53 12.65
N GLY A 156 -1.89 -9.60 12.18
CA GLY A 156 -2.25 -8.43 12.97
C GLY A 156 -3.14 -7.48 12.21
N GLY A 157 -3.25 -6.27 12.73
CA GLY A 157 -3.98 -5.19 12.10
C GLY A 157 -3.10 -4.00 11.83
N PHE A 158 -3.51 -3.17 10.87
CA PHE A 158 -2.87 -1.90 10.57
C PHE A 158 -3.87 -0.74 10.52
N THR A 159 -3.34 0.45 10.73
CA THR A 159 -4.00 1.73 10.48
C THR A 159 -3.05 2.60 9.67
N LEU A 160 -3.55 3.16 8.58
CA LEU A 160 -2.83 4.07 7.70
C LEU A 160 -3.53 5.43 7.69
N ASP A 161 -2.88 6.44 8.28
CA ASP A 161 -3.33 7.83 8.20
C ASP A 161 -2.64 8.53 7.05
N ILE A 162 -3.40 9.20 6.20
CA ILE A 162 -2.93 9.93 5.02
C ILE A 162 -3.06 11.42 5.26
N TYR A 163 -1.98 12.14 4.98
CA TYR A 163 -1.89 13.59 5.10
C TYR A 163 -1.48 14.19 3.76
N ASP A 164 -2.09 15.33 3.38
CA ASP A 164 -1.74 16.08 2.16
C ASP A 164 -0.38 16.80 2.29
N ALA A 165 0.05 17.46 1.21
CA ALA A 165 1.31 18.21 1.17
C ALA A 165 1.35 19.41 2.15
N SER A 166 0.20 19.86 2.63
CA SER A 166 0.07 20.93 3.65
C SER A 166 0.04 20.37 5.08
N GLY A 167 0.05 19.04 5.23
CA GLY A 167 -0.01 18.35 6.52
C GLY A 167 -1.43 18.19 7.08
N ASN A 168 -2.48 18.43 6.27
CA ASN A 168 -3.84 18.20 6.70
C ASN A 168 -4.17 16.71 6.60
N PHE A 169 -4.91 16.20 7.58
CA PHE A 169 -5.45 14.84 7.54
C PHE A 169 -6.45 14.69 6.40
N VAL A 170 -6.28 13.66 5.57
CA VAL A 170 -7.15 13.36 4.42
C VAL A 170 -8.09 12.21 4.73
N THR A 171 -7.54 11.07 5.15
CA THR A 171 -8.33 9.85 5.43
C THR A 171 -7.53 8.85 6.24
N GLU A 172 -8.24 7.88 6.83
CA GLU A 172 -7.70 6.71 7.50
C GLU A 172 -8.14 5.44 6.77
N ILE A 173 -7.24 4.48 6.64
CA ILE A 173 -7.51 3.14 6.12
C ILE A 173 -7.08 2.13 7.16
N THR A 174 -7.96 1.18 7.49
CA THR A 174 -7.68 0.10 8.42
C THR A 174 -7.84 -1.26 7.76
N GLY A 175 -7.11 -2.24 8.25
CA GLY A 175 -7.20 -3.60 7.73
C GLY A 175 -6.32 -4.57 8.49
N ASP A 176 -6.12 -5.73 7.87
CA ASP A 176 -5.31 -6.81 8.43
C ASP A 176 -3.95 -6.89 7.74
N VAL A 177 -2.94 -7.36 8.47
CA VAL A 177 -1.64 -7.71 7.93
C VAL A 177 -1.34 -9.17 8.23
N THR A 178 -0.81 -9.87 7.22
CA THR A 178 -0.31 -11.25 7.35
C THR A 178 1.09 -11.33 6.79
N GLY A 179 1.92 -12.22 7.32
CA GLY A 179 3.28 -12.37 6.81
C GLY A 179 3.89 -13.72 7.06
N GLN A 180 4.86 -14.04 6.20
CA GLN A 180 5.67 -15.25 6.25
C GLN A 180 7.15 -14.85 6.37
N ARG A 181 7.87 -15.53 7.26
CA ARG A 181 9.31 -15.31 7.42
C ARG A 181 10.07 -15.87 6.22
N ILE A 182 10.95 -15.07 5.66
CA ILE A 182 11.88 -15.51 4.60
C ILE A 182 13.03 -16.26 5.25
N GLN A 183 13.31 -17.46 4.77
CA GLN A 183 14.42 -18.31 5.21
C GLN A 183 15.53 -18.27 4.17
N VAL A 184 16.77 -18.52 4.62
CA VAL A 184 17.90 -18.79 3.73
C VAL A 184 17.77 -20.25 3.25
N GLU A 185 17.84 -20.48 1.95
CA GLU A 185 17.82 -21.80 1.32
C GLU A 185 19.19 -22.49 1.47
#